data_6772cf2429f06c9ec09c7f6af5c34788
#
_entry.id   6772cf2429f06c9ec09c7f6af5c34788
#
_cell.length_a   1.000
_cell.length_b   1.000
_cell.length_c   1.000
_cell.angle_alpha   90.00
_cell.angle_beta   90.00
_cell.angle_gamma   90.00
#
_symmetry.space_group_name_H-M   'P 1'
#
loop_
_entity.id
_entity.type
_entity.pdbx_description
1 polymer ?
#
loop_
_entity_poly.entity_id
_entity_poly.type
_entity_poly.pdbx_seq_one_letter_code
_entity_poly.pdbx_strand_id
1 'polypeptide(L)'
;MALALLAVLSVPAHASAAANSCPKWEPLLKRHFPAKVVPVMSRIMYRESRCTERALSPVRKSTGRPDVGLMQIQGSWATVTRAVCKKQDVVKALLNAQCNVKVAGYLYNNGGLGHWRATSGK
;
A
#
# COMPACT_ATOMS: atom_id res chain seq x y z
N MET A 1 -53.95 -4.76 -15.02
CA MET A 1 -53.20 -4.72 -13.76
C MET A 1 -51.72 -4.68 -14.08
N ALA A 2 -51.10 -3.55 -13.92
CA ALA A 2 -49.68 -3.43 -14.09
C ALA A 2 -49.02 -3.83 -12.77
N LEU A 3 -48.23 -4.94 -12.77
CA LEU A 3 -47.32 -5.25 -11.69
C LEU A 3 -46.13 -4.30 -11.82
N ALA A 4 -46.02 -3.35 -10.93
CA ALA A 4 -44.81 -2.59 -10.75
C ALA A 4 -43.74 -3.53 -10.14
N LEU A 5 -42.81 -4.01 -10.95
CA LEU A 5 -41.59 -4.63 -10.43
C LEU A 5 -40.76 -3.50 -9.81
N LEU A 6 -40.79 -3.42 -8.50
CA LEU A 6 -39.76 -2.67 -7.77
C LEU A 6 -38.43 -3.41 -7.93
N ALA A 7 -37.60 -2.94 -8.86
CA ALA A 7 -36.22 -3.34 -8.90
C ALA A 7 -35.53 -2.80 -7.62
N VAL A 8 -35.34 -3.67 -6.66
CA VAL A 8 -34.49 -3.34 -5.50
C VAL A 8 -33.07 -3.27 -6.00
N LEU A 9 -32.56 -2.04 -6.21
CA LEU A 9 -31.16 -1.79 -6.43
C LEU A 9 -30.43 -2.03 -5.09
N SER A 10 -30.02 -3.27 -4.86
CA SER A 10 -29.12 -3.56 -3.75
C SER A 10 -27.71 -3.07 -4.12
N VAL A 11 -27.25 -2.05 -3.42
CA VAL A 11 -25.85 -1.64 -3.48
C VAL A 11 -25.02 -2.78 -2.87
N PRO A 12 -24.05 -3.35 -3.59
CA PRO A 12 -23.21 -4.41 -3.02
C PRO A 12 -22.51 -3.92 -1.75
N ALA A 13 -22.64 -4.66 -0.64
CA ALA A 13 -22.04 -4.30 0.64
C ALA A 13 -20.52 -4.07 0.55
N HIS A 14 -19.82 -4.76 -0.37
CA HIS A 14 -18.39 -4.60 -0.58
C HIS A 14 -18.00 -3.27 -1.25
N ALA A 15 -18.94 -2.50 -1.83
CA ALA A 15 -18.65 -1.17 -2.36
C ALA A 15 -18.23 -0.20 -1.24
N SER A 16 -18.81 -0.32 -0.02
CA SER A 16 -18.38 0.45 1.15
C SER A 16 -17.09 -0.09 1.75
N ALA A 17 -16.79 -1.40 1.64
CA ALA A 17 -15.53 -1.98 2.06
C ALA A 17 -14.35 -1.57 1.17
N ALA A 18 -14.59 -1.20 -0.11
CA ALA A 18 -13.58 -0.68 -1.02
C ALA A 18 -13.21 0.78 -0.70
N ALA A 19 -14.07 1.53 0.03
CA ALA A 19 -13.73 2.86 0.53
C ALA A 19 -12.57 2.74 1.53
N ASN A 20 -11.59 3.65 1.44
CA ASN A 20 -10.38 3.64 2.27
C ASN A 20 -9.47 2.43 2.01
N SER A 21 -9.48 1.92 0.80
CA SER A 21 -8.56 0.91 0.29
C SER A 21 -8.06 1.27 -1.11
N CYS A 22 -7.18 0.44 -1.68
CA CYS A 22 -6.56 0.67 -2.98
C CYS A 22 -6.80 -0.50 -3.94
N PRO A 23 -8.02 -0.70 -4.45
CA PRO A 23 -8.35 -1.85 -5.30
C PRO A 23 -7.44 -1.96 -6.54
N LYS A 24 -7.06 -0.84 -7.14
CA LYS A 24 -6.14 -0.80 -8.28
C LYS A 24 -4.83 -1.55 -8.02
N TRP A 25 -4.34 -1.51 -6.79
CA TRP A 25 -3.04 -2.06 -6.43
C TRP A 25 -3.12 -3.45 -5.79
N GLU A 26 -4.31 -3.98 -5.55
CA GLU A 26 -4.47 -5.31 -4.95
C GLU A 26 -3.83 -6.43 -5.76
N PRO A 27 -3.89 -6.46 -7.12
CA PRO A 27 -3.16 -7.47 -7.88
C PRO A 27 -1.66 -7.45 -7.63
N LEU A 28 -1.08 -6.27 -7.44
CA LEU A 28 0.33 -6.12 -7.10
C LEU A 28 0.62 -6.58 -5.66
N LEU A 29 -0.26 -6.23 -4.71
CA LEU A 29 -0.14 -6.69 -3.33
C LEU A 29 -0.17 -8.22 -3.25
N LYS A 30 -1.02 -8.88 -4.03
CA LYS A 30 -1.12 -10.35 -4.07
C LYS A 30 0.18 -11.04 -4.50
N ARG A 31 1.05 -10.35 -5.24
CA ARG A 31 2.34 -10.91 -5.65
C ARG A 31 3.34 -10.97 -4.51
N HIS A 32 3.21 -10.11 -3.50
CA HIS A 32 4.23 -9.91 -2.47
C HIS A 32 3.74 -10.16 -1.05
N PHE A 33 2.44 -10.39 -0.86
CA PHE A 33 1.85 -10.64 0.45
C PHE A 33 0.96 -11.87 0.43
N PRO A 34 0.84 -12.59 1.57
CA PRO A 34 -0.15 -13.64 1.71
C PRO A 34 -1.56 -13.11 1.43
N ALA A 35 -2.38 -13.91 0.75
CA ALA A 35 -3.74 -13.50 0.35
C ALA A 35 -4.56 -12.94 1.51
N LYS A 36 -4.44 -13.54 2.69
CA LYS A 36 -5.19 -13.15 3.90
C LYS A 36 -4.88 -11.75 4.41
N VAL A 37 -3.69 -11.19 4.10
CA VAL A 37 -3.31 -9.84 4.55
C VAL A 37 -3.48 -8.77 3.48
N VAL A 38 -3.81 -9.14 2.25
CA VAL A 38 -4.00 -8.17 1.15
C VAL A 38 -5.05 -7.12 1.49
N PRO A 39 -6.23 -7.44 2.05
CA PRO A 39 -7.19 -6.41 2.46
C PRO A 39 -6.63 -5.43 3.48
N VAL A 40 -5.85 -5.90 4.44
CA VAL A 40 -5.20 -5.04 5.44
C VAL A 40 -4.16 -4.15 4.77
N MET A 41 -3.32 -4.71 3.91
CA MET A 41 -2.29 -3.95 3.19
C MET A 41 -2.89 -2.90 2.26
N SER A 42 -4.01 -3.20 1.63
CA SER A 42 -4.74 -2.24 0.80
C SER A 42 -5.23 -1.02 1.61
N ARG A 43 -5.75 -1.25 2.82
CA ARG A 43 -6.14 -0.17 3.73
C ARG A 43 -4.95 0.63 4.25
N ILE A 44 -3.85 -0.05 4.58
CA ILE A 44 -2.61 0.62 4.97
C ILE A 44 -2.12 1.52 3.84
N MET A 45 -2.06 1.01 2.62
CA MET A 45 -1.66 1.77 1.44
C MET A 45 -2.52 3.03 1.27
N TYR A 46 -3.83 2.92 1.43
CA TYR A 46 -4.72 4.08 1.38
C TYR A 46 -4.35 5.12 2.43
N ARG A 47 -4.09 4.71 3.66
CA ARG A 47 -3.74 5.63 4.75
C ARG A 47 -2.35 6.24 4.58
N GLU A 48 -1.40 5.48 4.04
CA GLU A 48 -0.04 5.95 3.83
C GLU A 48 0.07 6.93 2.66
N SER A 49 -0.55 6.64 1.53
CA SER A 49 -0.32 7.38 0.28
C SER A 49 -1.58 7.80 -0.46
N ARG A 50 -2.78 7.45 0.02
CA ARG A 50 -4.03 7.60 -0.74
C ARG A 50 -3.94 6.92 -2.11
N CYS A 51 -3.31 5.74 -2.16
CA CYS A 51 -3.11 4.96 -3.39
C CYS A 51 -2.25 5.66 -4.44
N THR A 52 -1.43 6.63 -4.02
CA THR A 52 -0.63 7.46 -4.92
C THR A 52 0.78 6.90 -5.06
N GLU A 53 1.12 6.46 -6.25
CA GLU A 53 2.40 5.83 -6.56
C GLU A 53 3.60 6.74 -6.27
N ARG A 54 3.47 8.03 -6.51
CA ARG A 54 4.55 9.00 -6.37
C ARG A 54 4.45 9.86 -5.10
N ALA A 55 3.77 9.36 -4.06
CA ALA A 55 3.65 10.08 -2.81
C ALA A 55 5.00 10.26 -2.12
N LEU A 56 5.25 11.45 -1.62
CA LEU A 56 6.45 11.79 -0.83
C LEU A 56 6.01 12.47 0.45
N SER A 57 6.54 12.01 1.58
CA SER A 57 6.42 12.74 2.84
C SER A 57 7.42 13.92 2.89
N PRO A 58 7.31 14.84 3.87
CA PRO A 58 8.40 15.72 4.20
C PRO A 58 9.68 14.93 4.51
N VAL A 59 10.83 15.53 4.25
CA VAL A 59 12.14 14.92 4.55
C VAL A 59 12.25 14.70 6.07
N ARG A 60 12.56 13.46 6.47
CA ARG A 60 12.80 13.14 7.88
C ARG A 60 14.21 13.56 8.28
N LYS A 61 14.34 14.20 9.44
CA LYS A 61 15.64 14.53 10.00
C LYS A 61 16.50 13.30 10.26
N SER A 62 15.88 12.21 10.72
CA SER A 62 16.57 10.97 11.09
C SER A 62 17.21 10.25 9.90
N THR A 63 16.66 10.37 8.69
CA THR A 63 17.14 9.67 7.51
C THR A 63 17.71 10.59 6.45
N GLY A 64 17.42 11.89 6.51
CA GLY A 64 17.73 12.85 5.45
C GLY A 64 16.91 12.65 4.18
N ARG A 65 15.86 11.84 4.21
CA ARG A 65 15.04 11.44 3.06
C ARG A 65 13.56 11.50 3.40
N PRO A 66 12.67 11.67 2.40
CA PRO A 66 11.24 11.46 2.59
C PRO A 66 10.92 9.98 2.73
N ASP A 67 9.73 9.67 3.25
CA ASP A 67 9.10 8.38 3.04
C ASP A 67 8.51 8.39 1.64
N VAL A 68 8.55 7.25 0.93
CA VAL A 68 8.34 7.23 -0.51
C VAL A 68 7.27 6.23 -0.92
N GLY A 69 6.39 6.68 -1.79
CA GLY A 69 5.53 5.85 -2.63
C GLY A 69 4.34 5.25 -1.92
N LEU A 70 3.78 4.23 -2.54
CA LEU A 70 2.52 3.60 -2.13
C LEU A 70 2.48 3.20 -0.66
N MET A 71 3.56 2.60 -0.16
CA MET A 71 3.63 2.09 1.21
C MET A 71 4.46 2.98 2.13
N GLN A 72 4.85 4.18 1.65
CA GLN A 72 5.64 5.15 2.42
C GLN A 72 6.86 4.53 3.09
N ILE A 73 7.70 3.91 2.28
CA ILE A 73 8.93 3.27 2.74
C ILE A 73 9.94 4.32 3.21
N GLN A 74 10.44 4.17 4.43
CA GLN A 74 11.42 5.08 5.02
C GLN A 74 12.81 4.93 4.39
N GLY A 75 13.56 6.02 4.37
CA GLY A 75 14.94 6.03 3.90
C GLY A 75 15.90 5.17 4.71
N SER A 76 15.56 4.80 5.94
CA SER A 76 16.31 3.84 6.74
C SER A 76 16.41 2.44 6.09
N TRP A 77 15.50 2.14 5.15
CA TRP A 77 15.50 0.89 4.38
C TRP A 77 16.25 0.99 3.05
N ALA A 78 17.20 1.93 2.96
CA ALA A 78 17.97 2.16 1.73
C ALA A 78 18.75 0.92 1.27
N THR A 79 19.43 0.25 2.19
CA THR A 79 20.19 -0.96 1.86
C THR A 79 19.29 -2.09 1.36
N VAL A 80 18.16 -2.31 2.03
CA VAL A 80 17.15 -3.28 1.61
C VAL A 80 16.60 -2.93 0.24
N THR A 81 16.25 -1.66 0.03
CA THR A 81 15.70 -1.18 -1.25
C THR A 81 16.66 -1.44 -2.40
N ARG A 82 17.93 -1.11 -2.24
CA ARG A 82 18.97 -1.36 -3.26
C ARG A 82 19.12 -2.85 -3.57
N ALA A 83 19.10 -3.68 -2.54
CA ALA A 83 19.23 -5.12 -2.70
C ALA A 83 18.01 -5.74 -3.39
N VAL A 84 16.80 -5.34 -2.97
CA VAL A 84 15.53 -5.89 -3.48
C VAL A 84 15.23 -5.41 -4.89
N CYS A 85 15.43 -4.12 -5.16
CA CYS A 85 15.06 -3.51 -6.44
C CYS A 85 16.23 -3.38 -7.41
N LYS A 86 17.45 -3.63 -6.95
CA LYS A 86 18.70 -3.54 -7.76
C LYS A 86 18.87 -2.18 -8.42
N LYS A 87 18.61 -1.12 -7.64
CA LYS A 87 18.72 0.29 -8.06
C LYS A 87 19.49 1.06 -6.99
N GLN A 88 20.34 1.99 -7.41
CA GLN A 88 21.19 2.78 -6.51
C GLN A 88 20.43 3.96 -5.90
N ASP A 89 19.64 4.66 -6.70
CA ASP A 89 18.82 5.80 -6.24
C ASP A 89 17.58 5.30 -5.53
N VAL A 90 17.59 5.38 -4.20
CA VAL A 90 16.55 4.81 -3.34
C VAL A 90 15.20 5.50 -3.53
N VAL A 91 15.19 6.82 -3.56
CA VAL A 91 13.93 7.58 -3.74
C VAL A 91 13.32 7.28 -5.10
N LYS A 92 14.11 7.37 -6.16
CA LYS A 92 13.66 7.07 -7.51
C LYS A 92 13.16 5.63 -7.65
N ALA A 93 13.86 4.67 -7.04
CA ALA A 93 13.44 3.28 -7.05
C ALA A 93 12.07 3.09 -6.37
N LEU A 94 11.88 3.69 -5.21
CA LEU A 94 10.64 3.53 -4.43
C LEU A 94 9.44 4.30 -5.00
N LEU A 95 9.66 5.23 -5.92
CA LEU A 95 8.58 5.86 -6.69
C LEU A 95 7.96 4.90 -7.71
N ASN A 96 8.63 3.80 -8.02
CA ASN A 96 8.09 2.74 -8.86
C ASN A 96 7.23 1.80 -8.00
N ALA A 97 5.98 1.57 -8.42
CA ALA A 97 5.04 0.76 -7.66
C ALA A 97 5.53 -0.67 -7.42
N GLN A 98 6.14 -1.30 -8.44
CA GLN A 98 6.65 -2.67 -8.35
C GLN A 98 7.75 -2.78 -7.29
N CYS A 99 8.71 -1.88 -7.31
CA CYS A 99 9.78 -1.82 -6.31
C CYS A 99 9.21 -1.54 -4.92
N ASN A 100 8.34 -0.55 -4.79
CA ASN A 100 7.78 -0.13 -3.51
C ASN A 100 7.06 -1.28 -2.80
N VAL A 101 6.14 -1.96 -3.49
CA VAL A 101 5.38 -3.06 -2.93
C VAL A 101 6.25 -4.29 -2.67
N LYS A 102 7.26 -4.55 -3.52
CA LYS A 102 8.22 -5.64 -3.31
C LYS A 102 9.03 -5.42 -2.03
N VAL A 103 9.52 -4.21 -1.80
CA VAL A 103 10.21 -3.84 -0.55
C VAL A 103 9.27 -4.00 0.64
N ALA A 104 8.04 -3.51 0.53
CA ALA A 104 7.03 -3.65 1.57
C ALA A 104 6.77 -5.12 1.93
N GLY A 105 6.70 -6.00 0.94
CA GLY A 105 6.57 -7.44 1.15
C GLY A 105 7.75 -8.04 1.91
N TYR A 106 8.97 -7.63 1.58
CA TYR A 106 10.17 -8.01 2.31
C TYR A 106 10.09 -7.56 3.78
N LEU A 107 9.69 -6.32 4.04
CA LEU A 107 9.57 -5.79 5.39
C LEU A 107 8.50 -6.55 6.19
N TYR A 108 7.37 -6.86 5.57
CA TYR A 108 6.33 -7.66 6.20
C TYR A 108 6.83 -9.04 6.59
N ASN A 109 7.58 -9.72 5.73
CA ASN A 109 8.12 -11.05 6.00
C ASN A 109 9.15 -11.04 7.15
N ASN A 110 9.74 -9.90 7.44
CA ASN A 110 10.77 -9.75 8.46
C ASN A 110 10.31 -8.98 9.71
N GLY A 111 9.09 -8.48 9.76
CA GLY A 111 8.62 -7.70 10.90
C GLY A 111 7.11 -7.54 10.98
N GLY A 112 6.37 -8.28 10.14
CA GLY A 112 4.91 -8.21 10.13
C GLY A 112 4.39 -6.80 9.83
N LEU A 113 3.33 -6.41 10.50
CA LEU A 113 2.70 -5.09 10.35
C LEU A 113 3.42 -3.99 11.16
N GLY A 114 4.49 -4.30 11.88
CA GLY A 114 5.19 -3.37 12.76
C GLY A 114 5.70 -2.11 12.05
N HIS A 115 6.07 -2.22 10.78
CA HIS A 115 6.51 -1.08 9.96
C HIS A 115 5.42 -0.03 9.74
N TRP A 116 4.16 -0.45 9.81
CA TRP A 116 2.98 0.41 9.61
C TRP A 116 2.13 0.50 10.87
N ARG A 117 2.75 0.52 12.03
CA ARG A 117 2.08 0.48 13.33
C ARG A 117 1.03 1.59 13.49
N ALA A 118 1.30 2.78 12.98
CA ALA A 118 0.39 3.91 13.05
C ALA A 118 -0.87 3.74 12.19
N THR A 119 -0.82 2.91 11.16
CA THR A 119 -1.89 2.80 10.14
C THR A 119 -2.54 1.43 10.06
N SER A 120 -1.92 0.38 10.61
CA SER A 120 -2.40 -1.00 10.48
C SER A 120 -3.59 -1.34 11.38
N GLY A 121 -3.72 -0.68 12.50
CA GLY A 121 -4.71 -1.00 13.53
C GLY A 121 -6.04 -0.25 13.44
N LYS A 122 -6.31 0.46 12.36
CA LYS A 122 -7.48 1.36 12.28
C LYS A 122 -8.41 1.06 11.13
#